data_942018e173bfd0a953659f278c8807d8
#
_entry.id   942018e173bfd0a953659f278c8807d8
#
_cell.length_a   1.000
_cell.length_b   1.000
_cell.length_c   1.000
_cell.angle_alpha   90.00
_cell.angle_beta   90.00
_cell.angle_gamma   90.00
#
_symmetry.space_group_name_H-M   'P 1'
#
loop_
_entity.id
_entity.type
_entity.pdbx_description
1 polymer ?
#
loop_
_entity_poly.entity_id
_entity_poly.type
_entity_poly.pdbx_seq_one_letter_code
_entity_poly.pdbx_strand_id
1 'polypeptide(L)'
;TLDDLKRFPQVNKFYFLECAANGGMEWKGSQLNGCQYTFGMVHNVQYTGVKLSDLIQETGLKNNAKWVLAEGSDSSGMTRSIPIEKIKDDCIIAWAMNGEALRPEQGYPIRLVVPGWEGNMWVKWLRRIEFGDKPYMTREETSKYTDLLSDGKARMFTWVMDAKSVITSPSPEKPVLQKGIHQIRGLAWSGRGKIKRVDVSLDGGKNWKTAQLHSPVLEK
;
A
#
# COMPACT_ATOMS: atom_id res chain seq x y z
N THR A 1 3.19 -1.60 25.99
CA THR A 1 4.60 -1.56 25.56
C THR A 1 4.84 -2.47 24.34
N LEU A 2 6.02 -2.37 23.71
CA LEU A 2 6.40 -3.29 22.63
C LEU A 2 6.47 -4.75 23.13
N ASP A 3 6.91 -4.96 24.35
CA ASP A 3 7.01 -6.29 24.95
C ASP A 3 5.63 -6.90 25.19
N ASP A 4 4.64 -6.09 25.51
CA ASP A 4 3.25 -6.56 25.61
C ASP A 4 2.71 -7.02 24.24
N LEU A 5 3.03 -6.30 23.16
CA LEU A 5 2.65 -6.71 21.81
C LEU A 5 3.29 -8.04 21.39
N LYS A 6 4.54 -8.29 21.79
CA LYS A 6 5.25 -9.54 21.49
C LYS A 6 4.69 -10.77 22.22
N ARG A 7 3.77 -10.60 23.17
CA ARG A 7 3.07 -11.71 23.83
C ARG A 7 1.95 -12.31 22.99
N PHE A 8 1.49 -11.59 21.97
CA PHE A 8 0.47 -12.06 21.03
C PHE A 8 1.09 -12.91 19.91
N PRO A 9 0.29 -13.75 19.22
CA PRO A 9 0.77 -14.55 18.10
C PRO A 9 1.43 -13.67 17.03
N GLN A 10 2.71 -13.93 16.79
CA GLN A 10 3.48 -13.21 15.78
C GLN A 10 3.10 -13.66 14.38
N VAL A 11 3.00 -12.71 13.45
CA VAL A 11 2.82 -12.97 12.03
C VAL A 11 3.98 -12.38 11.22
N ASN A 12 4.34 -13.10 10.14
CA ASN A 12 5.32 -12.66 9.15
C ASN A 12 4.64 -12.66 7.79
N LYS A 13 4.52 -11.49 7.15
CA LYS A 13 3.77 -11.34 5.90
C LYS A 13 4.53 -10.45 4.92
N PHE A 14 4.53 -10.86 3.65
CA PHE A 14 5.00 -10.02 2.55
C PHE A 14 3.85 -9.15 2.07
N TYR A 15 4.09 -7.84 2.04
CA TYR A 15 3.14 -6.88 1.51
C TYR A 15 3.87 -5.79 0.72
N PHE A 16 3.25 -5.32 -0.35
CA PHE A 16 3.72 -4.12 -1.00
C PHE A 16 3.18 -2.86 -0.29
N LEU A 17 3.98 -1.84 -0.24
CA LEU A 17 3.60 -0.50 0.17
C LEU A 17 3.83 0.45 -0.98
N GLU A 18 2.81 1.20 -1.37
CA GLU A 18 2.85 2.14 -2.49
C GLU A 18 2.33 3.50 -2.06
N CYS A 19 3.03 4.56 -2.42
CA CYS A 19 2.56 5.93 -2.25
C CYS A 19 1.40 6.22 -3.20
N ALA A 20 0.35 6.91 -2.73
CA ALA A 20 -0.76 7.35 -3.58
C ALA A 20 -0.32 8.16 -4.81
N ALA A 21 0.80 8.89 -4.71
CA ALA A 21 1.36 9.69 -5.80
C ALA A 21 2.25 8.89 -6.77
N ASN A 22 2.44 7.58 -6.58
CA ASN A 22 3.28 6.77 -7.46
C ASN A 22 2.71 6.74 -8.89
N GLY A 23 3.53 7.12 -9.87
CA GLY A 23 3.10 7.29 -11.25
C GLY A 23 2.40 8.62 -11.58
N GLY A 24 2.23 9.53 -10.62
CA GLY A 24 1.53 10.81 -10.81
C GLY A 24 2.16 11.74 -11.85
N MET A 25 3.43 11.54 -12.19
CA MET A 25 4.09 12.29 -13.26
C MET A 25 3.48 12.00 -14.65
N GLU A 26 2.96 10.80 -14.86
CA GLU A 26 2.35 10.38 -16.12
C GLU A 26 1.05 11.15 -16.45
N TRP A 27 0.43 11.79 -15.49
CA TRP A 27 -0.76 12.63 -15.71
C TRP A 27 -0.50 13.84 -16.61
N LYS A 28 0.78 14.23 -16.75
CA LYS A 28 1.22 15.30 -17.65
C LYS A 28 1.69 14.77 -19.02
N GLY A 29 1.46 13.50 -19.30
CA GLY A 29 1.91 12.79 -20.49
C GLY A 29 3.10 11.87 -20.21
N SER A 30 3.44 11.04 -21.20
CA SER A 30 4.53 10.08 -21.07
C SER A 30 5.85 10.73 -20.69
N GLN A 31 6.50 10.16 -19.69
CA GLN A 31 7.82 10.60 -19.24
C GLN A 31 8.90 9.78 -19.94
N LEU A 32 9.99 10.44 -20.37
CA LEU A 32 11.16 9.78 -20.94
C LEU A 32 12.14 9.23 -19.88
N ASN A 33 11.65 9.04 -18.67
CA ASN A 33 12.39 8.50 -17.53
C ASN A 33 12.21 6.99 -17.43
N GLY A 34 13.14 6.33 -16.77
CA GLY A 34 12.99 4.92 -16.41
C GLY A 34 11.86 4.68 -15.42
N CYS A 35 11.39 3.44 -15.39
CA CYS A 35 10.28 3.06 -14.51
C CYS A 35 10.60 3.31 -13.02
N GLN A 36 11.87 3.21 -12.62
CA GLN A 36 12.29 3.50 -11.25
C GLN A 36 12.04 4.95 -10.85
N TYR A 37 12.22 5.88 -11.78
CA TYR A 37 11.97 7.29 -11.50
C TYR A 37 10.48 7.62 -11.44
N THR A 38 9.70 7.10 -12.39
CA THR A 38 8.28 7.39 -12.52
C THR A 38 7.41 6.58 -11.55
N PHE A 39 7.76 5.30 -11.33
CA PHE A 39 6.97 4.34 -10.54
C PHE A 39 7.74 3.75 -9.35
N GLY A 40 8.82 4.38 -8.90
CA GLY A 40 9.70 3.86 -7.86
C GLY A 40 9.20 4.04 -6.43
N MET A 41 8.05 4.71 -6.21
CA MET A 41 7.47 4.88 -4.88
C MET A 41 6.64 3.66 -4.44
N VAL A 42 7.16 2.47 -4.69
CA VAL A 42 6.58 1.19 -4.28
C VAL A 42 7.70 0.24 -3.86
N HIS A 43 7.46 -0.55 -2.84
CA HIS A 43 8.35 -1.63 -2.44
C HIS A 43 7.55 -2.81 -1.89
N ASN A 44 8.14 -4.02 -1.95
CA ASN A 44 7.55 -5.23 -1.38
C ASN A 44 8.54 -5.84 -0.38
N VAL A 45 8.13 -5.99 0.86
CA VAL A 45 8.99 -6.45 1.96
C VAL A 45 8.20 -7.32 2.94
N GLN A 46 8.93 -8.09 3.74
CA GLN A 46 8.34 -8.85 4.84
C GLN A 46 8.17 -7.95 6.07
N TYR A 47 6.96 -7.91 6.61
CA TYR A 47 6.67 -7.28 7.89
C TYR A 47 6.46 -8.33 8.96
N THR A 48 7.00 -8.07 10.15
CA THR A 48 6.80 -8.88 11.37
C THR A 48 6.04 -8.07 12.39
N GLY A 49 4.98 -8.65 12.93
CA GLY A 49 4.12 -7.95 13.88
C GLY A 49 3.01 -8.83 14.45
N VAL A 50 1.97 -8.21 14.96
CA VAL A 50 0.76 -8.83 15.50
C VAL A 50 -0.46 -8.35 14.71
N LYS A 51 -1.43 -9.23 14.50
CA LYS A 51 -2.71 -8.83 13.89
C LYS A 51 -3.44 -7.84 14.80
N LEU A 52 -3.95 -6.79 14.21
CA LEU A 52 -4.74 -5.81 14.99
C LEU A 52 -6.07 -6.42 15.45
N SER A 53 -6.61 -7.41 14.73
CA SER A 53 -7.76 -8.19 15.15
C SER A 53 -7.57 -8.89 16.49
N ASP A 54 -6.37 -9.43 16.75
CA ASP A 54 -6.08 -10.15 18.01
C ASP A 54 -6.06 -9.18 19.20
N LEU A 55 -5.51 -7.98 19.01
CA LEU A 55 -5.53 -6.92 20.03
C LEU A 55 -6.96 -6.42 20.30
N ILE A 56 -7.77 -6.31 19.26
CA ILE A 56 -9.19 -5.93 19.40
C ILE A 56 -9.96 -7.00 20.17
N GLN A 57 -9.69 -8.25 19.91
CA GLN A 57 -10.34 -9.35 20.63
C GLN A 57 -10.02 -9.32 22.13
N GLU A 58 -8.77 -9.01 22.49
CA GLU A 58 -8.33 -8.90 23.88
C GLU A 58 -8.93 -7.69 24.60
N THR A 59 -8.94 -6.53 23.93
CA THR A 59 -9.41 -5.27 24.54
C THR A 59 -10.93 -5.10 24.52
N GLY A 60 -11.60 -5.84 23.64
CA GLY A 60 -13.03 -5.67 23.36
C GLY A 60 -13.32 -4.41 22.55
N LEU A 61 -14.54 -4.34 22.01
CA LEU A 61 -15.07 -3.20 21.29
C LEU A 61 -16.46 -2.84 21.78
N LYS A 62 -16.78 -1.55 21.77
CA LYS A 62 -18.16 -1.11 21.91
C LYS A 62 -18.95 -1.47 20.66
N ASN A 63 -20.24 -1.84 20.84
CA ASN A 63 -21.10 -2.32 19.74
C ASN A 63 -21.30 -1.29 18.60
N ASN A 64 -21.14 -0.01 18.89
CA ASN A 64 -21.28 1.07 17.90
C ASN A 64 -19.97 1.45 17.19
N ALA A 65 -18.85 0.80 17.50
CA ALA A 65 -17.55 1.08 16.84
C ALA A 65 -17.59 0.65 15.37
N LYS A 66 -17.38 1.59 14.46
CA LYS A 66 -17.35 1.39 13.00
C LYS A 66 -16.06 1.88 12.35
N TRP A 67 -15.34 2.75 13.04
CA TRP A 67 -14.15 3.42 12.53
C TRP A 67 -13.02 3.34 13.53
N VAL A 68 -11.81 3.39 12.99
CA VAL A 68 -10.57 3.42 13.76
C VAL A 68 -9.77 4.64 13.33
N LEU A 69 -9.33 5.45 14.29
CA LEU A 69 -8.29 6.45 14.09
C LEU A 69 -6.95 5.82 14.42
N ALA A 70 -6.02 5.87 13.48
CA ALA A 70 -4.61 5.60 13.72
C ALA A 70 -3.83 6.92 13.71
N GLU A 71 -2.99 7.13 14.74
CA GLU A 71 -2.23 8.37 14.91
C GLU A 71 -0.76 8.09 15.14
N GLY A 72 0.11 8.83 14.43
CA GLY A 72 1.55 8.80 14.56
C GLY A 72 2.09 9.81 15.58
N SER A 73 3.31 9.56 16.07
CA SER A 73 4.06 10.45 16.98
C SER A 73 4.97 11.45 16.25
N ASP A 74 4.81 11.58 14.92
CA ASP A 74 5.53 12.58 14.14
C ASP A 74 5.04 14.00 14.46
N SER A 75 5.83 15.01 14.10
CA SER A 75 5.52 16.42 14.40
C SER A 75 4.21 16.90 13.78
N SER A 76 3.79 16.30 12.67
CA SER A 76 2.49 16.59 12.03
C SER A 76 1.32 15.87 12.68
N GLY A 77 1.57 14.86 13.52
CA GLY A 77 0.55 14.03 14.14
C GLY A 77 -0.31 13.34 13.06
N MET A 78 0.34 12.69 12.08
CA MET A 78 -0.35 12.04 10.97
C MET A 78 -1.47 11.12 11.47
N THR A 79 -2.69 11.36 11.00
CA THR A 79 -3.88 10.61 11.40
C THR A 79 -4.68 10.14 10.18
N ARG A 80 -5.23 8.92 10.27
CA ARG A 80 -6.11 8.36 9.24
C ARG A 80 -7.27 7.59 9.85
N SER A 81 -8.44 7.74 9.21
CA SER A 81 -9.66 6.96 9.55
C SER A 81 -9.73 5.70 8.71
N ILE A 82 -9.90 4.56 9.36
CA ILE A 82 -9.96 3.25 8.72
C ILE A 82 -11.27 2.57 9.14
N PRO A 83 -12.08 2.05 8.20
CA PRO A 83 -13.22 1.21 8.55
C PRO A 83 -12.79 -0.01 9.37
N ILE A 84 -13.58 -0.35 10.39
CA ILE A 84 -13.23 -1.43 11.32
C ILE A 84 -13.12 -2.81 10.63
N GLU A 85 -13.86 -3.01 9.56
CA GLU A 85 -13.81 -4.25 8.77
C GLU A 85 -12.40 -4.47 8.18
N LYS A 86 -11.77 -3.41 7.68
CA LYS A 86 -10.39 -3.48 7.17
C LYS A 86 -9.39 -3.80 8.27
N ILE A 87 -9.59 -3.23 9.46
CA ILE A 87 -8.73 -3.50 10.62
C ILE A 87 -8.82 -4.95 11.05
N LYS A 88 -10.02 -5.53 11.02
CA LYS A 88 -10.26 -6.93 11.41
C LYS A 88 -9.77 -7.94 10.36
N ASP A 89 -9.70 -7.54 9.09
CA ASP A 89 -9.31 -8.41 7.98
C ASP A 89 -7.82 -8.77 8.03
N ASP A 90 -6.95 -7.79 7.77
CA ASP A 90 -5.55 -8.09 7.49
C ASP A 90 -4.52 -7.08 8.05
N CYS A 91 -4.97 -6.06 8.79
CA CYS A 91 -4.07 -5.06 9.36
C CYS A 91 -3.20 -5.65 10.47
N ILE A 92 -1.93 -5.23 10.49
CA ILE A 92 -0.98 -5.61 11.55
C ILE A 92 -0.29 -4.39 12.15
N ILE A 93 0.09 -4.49 13.42
CA ILE A 93 1.06 -3.59 14.04
C ILE A 93 2.42 -4.25 13.91
N ALA A 94 3.28 -3.68 13.07
CA ALA A 94 4.60 -4.22 12.79
C ALA A 94 5.69 -3.50 13.60
N TRP A 95 6.70 -4.27 14.04
CA TRP A 95 7.91 -3.78 14.72
C TRP A 95 9.20 -4.16 13.98
N ALA A 96 9.11 -5.01 12.95
CA ALA A 96 10.27 -5.40 12.15
C ALA A 96 9.93 -5.47 10.66
N MET A 97 10.95 -5.31 9.83
CA MET A 97 10.90 -5.36 8.39
C MET A 97 12.11 -6.13 7.85
N ASN A 98 11.89 -7.15 7.02
CA ASN A 98 12.93 -8.04 6.49
C ASN A 98 13.84 -8.66 7.57
N GLY A 99 13.26 -9.05 8.73
CA GLY A 99 14.00 -9.67 9.83
C GLY A 99 14.74 -8.71 10.76
N GLU A 100 14.74 -7.40 10.49
CA GLU A 100 15.38 -6.38 11.31
C GLU A 100 14.34 -5.48 11.98
N ALA A 101 14.67 -4.88 13.13
CA ALA A 101 13.84 -3.85 13.74
C ALA A 101 13.58 -2.71 12.73
N LEU A 102 12.39 -2.11 12.80
CA LEU A 102 12.11 -0.92 12.01
C LEU A 102 13.17 0.15 12.29
N ARG A 103 13.63 0.83 11.24
CA ARG A 103 14.48 2.02 11.38
C ARG A 103 13.64 3.24 11.74
N PRO A 104 14.25 4.32 12.28
CA PRO A 104 13.51 5.55 12.62
C PRO A 104 12.65 6.06 11.47
N GLU A 105 13.19 6.15 10.26
CA GLU A 105 12.48 6.61 9.07
C GLU A 105 11.37 5.68 8.60
N GLN A 106 11.40 4.41 8.99
CA GLN A 106 10.38 3.40 8.70
C GLN A 106 9.25 3.36 9.73
N GLY A 107 9.41 4.09 10.84
CA GLY A 107 8.41 4.21 11.89
C GLY A 107 8.71 3.46 13.18
N TYR A 108 10.02 3.26 13.53
CA TYR A 108 10.40 2.69 14.83
C TYR A 108 9.71 3.41 15.99
N PRO A 109 9.24 2.73 17.08
CA PRO A 109 9.36 1.28 17.30
C PRO A 109 8.28 0.44 16.63
N ILE A 110 7.13 1.02 16.29
CA ILE A 110 6.00 0.32 15.69
C ILE A 110 5.30 1.17 14.65
N ARG A 111 4.73 0.50 13.66
CA ARG A 111 3.90 1.12 12.64
C ARG A 111 2.65 0.30 12.34
N LEU A 112 1.63 0.97 11.81
CA LEU A 112 0.49 0.30 11.21
C LEU A 112 0.84 -0.17 9.79
N VAL A 113 0.40 -1.37 9.43
CA VAL A 113 0.46 -1.96 8.09
C VAL A 113 -0.97 -2.23 7.64
N VAL A 114 -1.34 -1.68 6.48
CA VAL A 114 -2.71 -1.76 5.92
C VAL A 114 -2.63 -2.34 4.50
N PRO A 115 -2.56 -3.66 4.35
CA PRO A 115 -2.26 -4.32 3.09
C PRO A 115 -3.18 -3.89 1.95
N GLY A 116 -2.61 -3.61 0.77
CA GLY A 116 -3.34 -3.22 -0.43
C GLY A 116 -3.91 -1.80 -0.43
N TRP A 117 -3.72 -1.03 0.64
CA TRP A 117 -4.16 0.36 0.73
C TRP A 117 -2.99 1.33 0.55
N GLU A 118 -3.30 2.57 0.17
CA GLU A 118 -2.32 3.63 -0.05
C GLU A 118 -1.33 3.78 1.11
N GLY A 119 -0.07 4.06 0.79
CA GLY A 119 1.01 4.17 1.78
C GLY A 119 0.77 5.18 2.90
N ASN A 120 -0.03 6.23 2.64
CA ASN A 120 -0.41 7.19 3.67
C ASN A 120 -1.30 6.60 4.78
N MET A 121 -1.95 5.45 4.54
CA MET A 121 -2.74 4.72 5.54
C MET A 121 -1.85 3.94 6.52
N TRP A 122 -0.60 3.70 6.17
CA TRP A 122 0.35 2.89 6.93
C TRP A 122 1.09 3.77 7.95
N VAL A 123 0.35 4.28 8.94
CA VAL A 123 0.83 5.25 9.92
C VAL A 123 2.10 4.77 10.63
N LYS A 124 3.19 5.54 10.50
CA LYS A 124 4.48 5.32 11.15
C LYS A 124 4.47 5.89 12.57
N TRP A 125 5.42 5.43 13.40
CA TRP A 125 5.53 5.89 14.81
C TRP A 125 4.20 5.81 15.53
N LEU A 126 3.48 4.69 15.34
CA LEU A 126 2.12 4.53 15.83
C LEU A 126 2.07 4.73 17.35
N ARG A 127 1.28 5.71 17.79
CA ARG A 127 1.15 6.04 19.22
C ARG A 127 -0.27 5.83 19.76
N ARG A 128 -1.29 5.96 18.91
CA ARG A 128 -2.68 5.87 19.33
C ARG A 128 -3.53 5.17 18.29
N ILE A 129 -4.41 4.31 18.79
CA ILE A 129 -5.54 3.75 18.06
C ILE A 129 -6.79 4.07 18.86
N GLU A 130 -7.75 4.72 18.23
CA GLU A 130 -9.03 5.08 18.84
C GLU A 130 -10.18 4.55 18.02
N PHE A 131 -11.23 4.08 18.66
CA PHE A 131 -12.40 3.52 18.00
C PHE A 131 -13.58 4.47 18.12
N GLY A 132 -14.28 4.72 17.00
CA GLY A 132 -15.43 5.60 16.91
C GLY A 132 -16.57 5.05 16.07
N ASP A 133 -17.69 5.73 16.08
CA ASP A 133 -18.89 5.38 15.29
C ASP A 133 -18.93 6.09 13.93
N LYS A 134 -18.05 7.09 13.71
CA LYS A 134 -17.96 7.92 12.51
C LYS A 134 -16.49 8.09 12.08
N PRO A 135 -16.22 8.43 10.81
CA PRO A 135 -14.88 8.83 10.39
C PRO A 135 -14.48 10.14 11.09
N TYR A 136 -13.20 10.27 11.40
CA TYR A 136 -12.68 11.40 12.18
C TYR A 136 -12.44 12.66 11.35
N MET A 137 -12.56 12.56 10.01
CA MET A 137 -12.42 13.68 9.09
C MET A 137 -11.11 14.44 9.30
N THR A 138 -10.02 13.70 9.33
CA THR A 138 -8.69 14.25 9.64
C THR A 138 -8.20 15.22 8.58
N ARG A 139 -7.19 16.04 8.91
CA ARG A 139 -6.68 17.09 8.02
C ARG A 139 -6.25 16.57 6.65
N GLU A 140 -5.47 15.50 6.62
CA GLU A 140 -4.97 14.93 5.36
C GLU A 140 -6.10 14.25 4.56
N GLU A 141 -7.04 13.60 5.22
CA GLU A 141 -8.18 12.98 4.58
C GLU A 141 -9.02 13.98 3.80
N THR A 142 -9.36 15.08 4.44
CA THR A 142 -10.23 16.10 3.85
C THR A 142 -9.53 16.97 2.83
N SER A 143 -8.19 17.17 2.95
CA SER A 143 -7.44 18.08 2.09
C SER A 143 -6.74 17.41 0.90
N LYS A 144 -6.43 16.10 0.98
CA LYS A 144 -5.57 15.43 -0.01
C LYS A 144 -6.09 14.08 -0.50
N TYR A 145 -6.91 13.39 0.28
CA TYR A 145 -7.37 12.03 0.00
C TYR A 145 -8.89 11.94 -0.15
N THR A 146 -9.47 13.00 -0.66
CA THR A 146 -10.87 13.12 -1.03
C THR A 146 -10.93 13.63 -2.46
N ASP A 147 -11.56 12.88 -3.36
CA ASP A 147 -11.66 13.23 -4.78
C ASP A 147 -13.00 13.90 -5.08
N LEU A 148 -12.96 15.00 -5.82
CA LEU A 148 -14.16 15.60 -6.39
C LEU A 148 -14.63 14.75 -7.58
N LEU A 149 -15.90 14.33 -7.54
CA LEU A 149 -16.53 13.59 -8.62
C LEU A 149 -17.21 14.53 -9.61
N SER A 150 -17.48 14.05 -10.82
CA SER A 150 -18.11 14.83 -11.90
C SER A 150 -19.53 15.30 -11.57
N ASP A 151 -20.22 14.64 -10.62
CA ASP A 151 -21.55 15.02 -10.14
C ASP A 151 -21.51 16.06 -8.99
N GLY A 152 -20.33 16.62 -8.69
CA GLY A 152 -20.13 17.61 -7.64
C GLY A 152 -20.02 17.03 -6.22
N LYS A 153 -20.09 15.73 -6.07
CA LYS A 153 -19.90 15.06 -4.76
C LYS A 153 -18.43 14.76 -4.52
N ALA A 154 -18.10 14.49 -3.27
CA ALA A 154 -16.76 14.09 -2.86
C ALA A 154 -16.72 12.60 -2.51
N ARG A 155 -15.75 11.87 -3.09
CA ARG A 155 -15.42 10.51 -2.65
C ARG A 155 -14.57 10.60 -1.39
N MET A 156 -15.12 10.21 -0.27
CA MET A 156 -14.42 10.10 1.02
C MET A 156 -14.20 8.61 1.33
N PHE A 157 -13.03 8.13 1.48
CA PHE A 157 -11.71 8.66 1.20
C PHE A 157 -11.05 7.77 0.15
N THR A 158 -9.89 8.16 -0.41
CA THR A 158 -9.13 7.23 -1.25
C THR A 158 -8.35 6.27 -0.35
N TRP A 159 -8.44 4.97 -0.63
CA TRP A 159 -7.83 3.93 0.21
C TRP A 159 -7.10 2.86 -0.58
N VAL A 160 -7.83 2.16 -1.46
CA VAL A 160 -7.34 0.95 -2.11
C VAL A 160 -6.47 1.30 -3.30
N MET A 161 -5.29 0.69 -3.40
CA MET A 161 -4.46 0.75 -4.59
C MET A 161 -5.06 -0.14 -5.67
N ASP A 162 -5.45 0.46 -6.78
CA ASP A 162 -5.97 -0.26 -7.94
C ASP A 162 -4.87 -1.06 -8.66
N ALA A 163 -5.28 -1.93 -9.58
CA ALA A 163 -4.33 -2.72 -10.35
C ALA A 163 -3.43 -1.82 -11.20
N LYS A 164 -2.13 -2.04 -11.11
CA LYS A 164 -1.09 -1.36 -11.87
C LYS A 164 -0.13 -2.35 -12.50
N SER A 165 0.52 -1.92 -13.57
CA SER A 165 1.63 -2.65 -14.17
C SER A 165 2.64 -1.69 -14.78
N VAL A 166 3.89 -2.11 -14.84
CA VAL A 166 4.97 -1.32 -15.43
C VAL A 166 5.94 -2.26 -16.15
N ILE A 167 6.41 -1.85 -17.34
CA ILE A 167 7.51 -2.53 -18.04
C ILE A 167 8.82 -2.04 -17.42
N THR A 168 9.62 -2.97 -16.93
CA THR A 168 10.92 -2.68 -16.30
C THR A 168 12.09 -2.91 -17.26
N SER A 169 11.89 -3.69 -18.33
CA SER A 169 12.87 -3.94 -19.38
C SER A 169 12.15 -4.32 -20.69
N PRO A 170 12.52 -3.71 -21.85
CA PRO A 170 13.50 -2.63 -22.00
C PRO A 170 13.06 -1.34 -21.33
N SER A 171 14.01 -0.45 -21.05
CA SER A 171 13.77 0.87 -20.44
C SER A 171 14.63 1.92 -21.16
N PRO A 172 14.38 3.23 -20.92
CA PRO A 172 15.23 4.28 -21.46
C PRO A 172 16.71 4.14 -21.12
N GLU A 173 17.03 3.62 -19.93
CA GLU A 173 18.41 3.35 -19.50
C GLU A 173 19.00 2.07 -20.12
N LYS A 174 18.13 1.16 -20.58
CA LYS A 174 18.52 -0.13 -21.21
C LYS A 174 17.68 -0.37 -22.46
N PRO A 175 17.86 0.46 -23.51
CA PRO A 175 17.10 0.35 -24.74
C PRO A 175 17.51 -0.89 -25.55
N VAL A 176 16.59 -1.36 -26.39
CA VAL A 176 16.91 -2.37 -27.39
C VAL A 176 17.62 -1.70 -28.58
N LEU A 177 18.91 -1.99 -28.76
CA LEU A 177 19.72 -1.37 -29.79
C LEU A 177 19.88 -2.23 -31.06
N GLN A 178 19.55 -3.52 -30.98
CA GLN A 178 19.73 -4.48 -32.08
C GLN A 178 18.43 -5.19 -32.41
N LYS A 179 18.23 -5.53 -33.67
CA LYS A 179 17.15 -6.41 -34.10
C LYS A 179 17.38 -7.83 -33.59
N GLY A 180 16.29 -8.48 -33.14
CA GLY A 180 16.40 -9.85 -32.64
C GLY A 180 15.28 -10.21 -31.67
N ILE A 181 15.47 -11.32 -30.97
CA ILE A 181 14.55 -11.78 -29.91
C ILE A 181 14.98 -11.10 -28.61
N HIS A 182 14.07 -10.38 -28.00
CA HIS A 182 14.29 -9.67 -26.75
C HIS A 182 13.26 -10.05 -25.70
N GLN A 183 13.71 -10.14 -24.46
CA GLN A 183 12.81 -10.40 -23.34
C GLN A 183 12.22 -9.09 -22.83
N ILE A 184 10.89 -9.04 -22.72
CA ILE A 184 10.17 -7.97 -22.02
C ILE A 184 9.90 -8.45 -20.61
N ARG A 185 10.21 -7.63 -19.62
CA ARG A 185 9.94 -7.88 -18.20
C ARG A 185 9.13 -6.73 -17.62
N GLY A 186 8.30 -7.06 -16.65
CA GLY A 186 7.51 -6.06 -15.94
C GLY A 186 7.11 -6.54 -14.56
N LEU A 187 6.48 -5.63 -13.83
CA LEU A 187 5.86 -5.88 -12.54
C LEU A 187 4.38 -5.54 -12.64
N ALA A 188 3.55 -6.29 -11.92
CA ALA A 188 2.13 -5.99 -11.78
C ALA A 188 1.70 -6.25 -10.33
N TRP A 189 0.86 -5.37 -9.79
CA TRP A 189 0.37 -5.48 -8.42
C TRP A 189 -1.03 -4.89 -8.28
N SER A 190 -1.73 -5.22 -7.21
CA SER A 190 -3.05 -4.69 -6.91
C SER A 190 -3.36 -4.79 -5.42
N GLY A 191 -3.92 -3.74 -4.86
CA GLY A 191 -4.46 -3.74 -3.50
C GLY A 191 -5.77 -4.51 -3.35
N ARG A 192 -6.38 -4.92 -4.47
CA ARG A 192 -7.66 -5.66 -4.47
C ARG A 192 -7.48 -7.17 -4.42
N GLY A 193 -6.25 -7.67 -4.60
CA GLY A 193 -5.95 -9.09 -4.56
C GLY A 193 -4.93 -9.55 -5.60
N LYS A 194 -4.83 -10.85 -5.78
CA LYS A 194 -3.85 -11.53 -6.62
C LYS A 194 -4.02 -11.22 -8.11
N ILE A 195 -2.92 -10.88 -8.76
CA ILE A 195 -2.87 -10.72 -10.22
C ILE A 195 -3.11 -12.09 -10.87
N LYS A 196 -4.12 -12.18 -11.73
CA LYS A 196 -4.47 -13.41 -12.46
C LYS A 196 -3.88 -13.44 -13.87
N ARG A 197 -3.77 -12.29 -14.51
CA ARG A 197 -3.30 -12.17 -15.90
C ARG A 197 -2.66 -10.81 -16.13
N VAL A 198 -1.65 -10.79 -16.97
CA VAL A 198 -1.04 -9.57 -17.53
C VAL A 198 -0.96 -9.77 -19.03
N ASP A 199 -1.42 -8.81 -19.79
CA ASP A 199 -1.31 -8.80 -21.26
C ASP A 199 -0.35 -7.68 -21.68
N VAL A 200 0.44 -7.95 -22.72
CA VAL A 200 1.43 -7.03 -23.28
C VAL A 200 1.12 -6.78 -24.75
N SER A 201 1.17 -5.52 -25.17
CA SER A 201 1.09 -5.09 -26.54
C SER A 201 2.43 -4.55 -27.02
N LEU A 202 2.80 -4.88 -28.26
CA LEU A 202 4.04 -4.41 -28.91
C LEU A 202 3.75 -3.41 -30.06
N ASP A 203 2.51 -3.08 -30.26
CA ASP A 203 2.04 -2.31 -31.43
C ASP A 203 1.06 -1.18 -31.04
N GLY A 204 1.25 -0.62 -29.85
CA GLY A 204 0.44 0.50 -29.36
C GLY A 204 -1.00 0.10 -29.01
N GLY A 205 -1.20 -1.12 -28.52
CA GLY A 205 -2.51 -1.58 -28.05
C GLY A 205 -3.40 -2.21 -29.13
N LYS A 206 -2.89 -2.42 -30.34
CA LYS A 206 -3.68 -3.05 -31.44
C LYS A 206 -3.80 -4.56 -31.22
N ASN A 207 -2.74 -5.22 -30.80
CA ASN A 207 -2.73 -6.64 -30.49
C ASN A 207 -2.12 -6.87 -29.09
N TRP A 208 -2.66 -7.88 -28.40
CA TRP A 208 -2.27 -8.22 -27.02
C TRP A 208 -1.87 -9.69 -26.93
N LYS A 209 -0.86 -9.97 -26.13
CA LYS A 209 -0.41 -11.33 -25.80
C LYS A 209 -0.30 -11.47 -24.30
N THR A 210 -0.77 -12.60 -23.78
CA THR A 210 -0.67 -12.90 -22.36
C THR A 210 0.80 -13.17 -21.98
N ALA A 211 1.27 -12.46 -20.98
CA ALA A 211 2.60 -12.65 -20.42
C ALA A 211 2.63 -13.85 -19.46
N GLN A 212 3.81 -14.45 -19.31
CA GLN A 212 4.04 -15.47 -18.30
C GLN A 212 4.21 -14.83 -16.92
N LEU A 213 3.38 -15.22 -15.95
CA LEU A 213 3.57 -14.82 -14.55
C LEU A 213 4.60 -15.74 -13.88
N HIS A 214 5.54 -15.16 -13.14
CA HIS A 214 6.51 -15.90 -12.34
C HIS A 214 5.97 -16.12 -10.91
N SER A 215 6.23 -17.31 -10.38
CA SER A 215 5.89 -17.63 -8.99
C SER A 215 6.96 -17.11 -8.01
N PRO A 216 6.59 -16.75 -6.77
CA PRO A 216 5.22 -16.73 -6.24
C PRO A 216 4.43 -15.48 -6.68
N VAL A 217 3.12 -15.63 -6.94
CA VAL A 217 2.20 -14.50 -7.11
C VAL A 217 1.48 -14.29 -5.81
N LEU A 218 1.75 -13.19 -5.12
CA LEU A 218 1.20 -12.85 -3.80
C LEU A 218 -0.17 -12.15 -3.91
N GLU A 219 -0.93 -12.13 -2.83
CA GLU A 219 -2.30 -11.62 -2.85
C GLU A 219 -2.40 -10.09 -2.71
N LYS A 220 -1.53 -9.48 -1.93
CA LYS A 220 -1.52 -8.03 -1.66
C LYS A 220 -0.12 -7.57 -1.31
#